data_55721f89f60b4a7bcfe40c2bfd545e23
#
_entry.id   55721f89f60b4a7bcfe40c2bfd545e23
#
_cell.length_a   1.000
_cell.length_b   1.000
_cell.length_c   1.000
_cell.angle_alpha   90.00
_cell.angle_beta   90.00
_cell.angle_gamma   90.00
#
_symmetry.space_group_name_H-M   'P 1'
#
loop_
_entity.id
_entity.type
_entity.pdbx_description
1 polymer ?
#
loop_
_entity_poly.entity_id
_entity_poly.type
_entity_poly.pdbx_seq_one_letter_code
_entity_poly.pdbx_strand_id
1 'polypeptide(L)'
;MAAKACLSLCTAGLCIVVVASAFGNSHSDDVVKMNQIQVIGTHNSYHAGIAPSEAKLMKERNLRVFEALEYRHRPLDTQLSAGVRQIELDIFVDSEGGRYAHPAGPAAVAAAGLPKDPLFDPQGAMRKPGFKVLHAQDIDYRSTCQQLVVCLQVVRKWSRAHPRHLPIYILIETKQAELPPQYHATIPEKFTASSFDALDAEIRSVFPAREMITPDQVRGKHDTLEQAVLNGEWPTLAAARGKVVFLMDQRPVGPLYLEEHAALRGRVIFTNALPGQDDCAFTEENEGTQQAIAELVGKGYLVRTRTDADTKQARTNDTSRREIAFASGAQLLSTDYPASEPSQWTEYFVGLPQGAVARCNPVNAPPACSNQGLISIDAN
;
A
#
# COMPACT_ATOMS: atom_id res chain seq x y z
N MET A 1 21.37 -6.13 -89.41
CA MET A 1 21.40 -7.03 -88.25
C MET A 1 21.21 -6.12 -87.07
N ALA A 2 20.04 -6.18 -86.41
CA ALA A 2 19.62 -5.26 -85.36
C ALA A 2 19.96 -5.83 -84.00
N ALA A 3 20.70 -5.07 -83.20
CA ALA A 3 20.95 -5.39 -81.79
C ALA A 3 19.90 -4.70 -80.90
N LYS A 4 19.15 -5.51 -80.15
CA LYS A 4 18.16 -5.03 -79.18
C LYS A 4 18.90 -4.71 -77.87
N ALA A 5 18.80 -3.45 -77.43
CA ALA A 5 19.18 -3.03 -76.11
C ALA A 5 18.03 -3.28 -75.11
N CYS A 6 18.30 -4.03 -74.00
CA CYS A 6 17.43 -4.23 -72.89
C CYS A 6 17.65 -3.11 -71.88
N LEU A 7 16.62 -2.26 -71.67
CA LEU A 7 16.62 -1.25 -70.61
C LEU A 7 16.13 -1.91 -69.31
N SER A 8 16.96 -1.94 -68.28
CA SER A 8 16.62 -2.44 -66.95
C SER A 8 16.20 -1.23 -66.09
N LEU A 9 14.93 -1.17 -65.70
CA LEU A 9 14.43 -0.17 -64.72
C LEU A 9 14.78 -0.64 -63.32
N CYS A 10 15.67 0.08 -62.65
CA CYS A 10 15.86 -0.04 -61.22
C CYS A 10 14.84 0.86 -60.52
N THR A 11 13.81 0.26 -59.87
CA THR A 11 12.93 0.96 -58.92
C THR A 11 13.63 1.07 -57.58
N ALA A 12 14.02 2.29 -57.18
CA ALA A 12 14.52 2.58 -55.86
C ALA A 12 13.35 2.54 -54.86
N GLY A 13 13.28 1.46 -54.09
CA GLY A 13 12.36 1.37 -52.94
C GLY A 13 12.85 2.25 -51.77
N LEU A 14 12.12 3.31 -51.48
CA LEU A 14 12.35 4.17 -50.32
C LEU A 14 11.92 3.41 -49.04
N CYS A 15 12.85 2.78 -48.33
CA CYS A 15 12.61 2.27 -46.99
C CYS A 15 12.46 3.45 -46.01
N ILE A 16 11.23 3.79 -45.68
CA ILE A 16 10.96 4.71 -44.56
C ILE A 16 11.20 3.90 -43.27
N VAL A 17 12.35 4.11 -42.65
CA VAL A 17 12.60 3.63 -41.29
C VAL A 17 11.82 4.56 -40.37
N VAL A 18 10.67 4.11 -39.89
CA VAL A 18 9.97 4.77 -38.77
C VAL A 18 10.78 4.51 -37.50
N VAL A 19 11.70 5.41 -37.20
CA VAL A 19 12.33 5.45 -35.89
C VAL A 19 11.27 5.93 -34.91
N ALA A 20 10.59 5.00 -34.24
CA ALA A 20 9.72 5.33 -33.13
C ALA A 20 10.56 6.02 -32.05
N SER A 21 10.33 7.30 -31.87
CA SER A 21 11.04 8.14 -30.89
C SER A 21 10.72 7.65 -29.47
N ALA A 22 11.61 6.86 -28.90
CA ALA A 22 11.59 6.46 -27.47
C ALA A 22 11.99 7.63 -26.53
N PHE A 23 11.97 8.87 -27.01
CA PHE A 23 12.49 10.04 -26.29
C PHE A 23 11.46 10.84 -25.50
N GLY A 24 10.16 10.44 -25.50
CA GLY A 24 9.13 11.24 -24.84
C GLY A 24 8.99 11.05 -23.32
N ASN A 25 9.46 9.96 -22.74
CA ASN A 25 9.12 9.57 -21.37
C ASN A 25 10.18 9.91 -20.29
N SER A 26 11.43 10.11 -20.65
CA SER A 26 12.49 10.45 -19.67
C SER A 26 12.26 11.84 -19.04
N HIS A 27 11.73 12.79 -19.78
CA HIS A 27 11.59 14.16 -19.31
C HIS A 27 10.45 14.33 -18.27
N SER A 28 9.40 13.52 -18.32
CA SER A 28 8.32 13.54 -17.31
C SER A 28 8.78 13.02 -15.95
N ASP A 29 9.50 11.92 -15.91
CA ASP A 29 10.00 11.31 -14.67
C ASP A 29 11.03 12.17 -13.92
N ASP A 30 11.78 13.00 -14.64
CA ASP A 30 12.77 13.93 -14.05
C ASP A 30 12.13 15.15 -13.39
N VAL A 31 10.88 15.48 -13.77
CA VAL A 31 10.17 16.67 -13.30
C VAL A 31 9.04 16.32 -12.32
N VAL A 32 8.27 15.25 -12.58
CA VAL A 32 7.16 14.83 -11.74
C VAL A 32 7.68 14.20 -10.45
N LYS A 33 7.19 14.67 -9.29
CA LYS A 33 7.55 14.13 -7.98
C LYS A 33 6.59 13.02 -7.57
N MET A 34 7.05 12.15 -6.65
CA MET A 34 6.29 11.00 -6.19
C MET A 34 4.97 11.38 -5.50
N ASN A 35 4.85 12.57 -4.92
CA ASN A 35 3.62 13.09 -4.32
C ASN A 35 2.71 13.83 -5.33
N GLN A 36 3.04 13.79 -6.62
CA GLN A 36 2.28 14.43 -7.69
C GLN A 36 1.56 13.43 -8.60
N ILE A 37 1.44 12.19 -8.14
CA ILE A 37 0.66 11.12 -8.78
C ILE A 37 -0.36 10.56 -7.81
N GLN A 38 -1.41 9.93 -8.33
CA GLN A 38 -2.34 9.11 -7.56
C GLN A 38 -2.15 7.65 -7.92
N VAL A 39 -2.22 6.77 -6.91
CA VAL A 39 -2.14 5.32 -7.04
C VAL A 39 -3.27 4.64 -6.27
N ILE A 40 -3.64 3.44 -6.69
CA ILE A 40 -4.55 2.59 -5.93
C ILE A 40 -3.77 1.81 -4.88
N GLY A 41 -4.35 1.74 -3.68
CA GLY A 41 -3.89 0.91 -2.58
C GLY A 41 -4.95 -0.08 -2.13
N THR A 42 -4.52 -1.12 -1.42
CA THR A 42 -5.41 -2.03 -0.72
C THR A 42 -5.34 -1.78 0.78
N HIS A 43 -6.49 -1.85 1.45
CA HIS A 43 -6.61 -1.88 2.90
C HIS A 43 -6.46 -3.32 3.37
N ASN A 44 -5.80 -3.54 4.50
CA ASN A 44 -5.53 -4.90 5.01
C ASN A 44 -5.03 -5.87 3.92
N SER A 45 -4.01 -5.48 3.18
CA SER A 45 -3.56 -6.15 1.95
C SER A 45 -3.20 -7.63 2.14
N TYR A 46 -2.94 -8.03 3.37
CA TYR A 46 -2.60 -9.39 3.79
C TYR A 46 -3.85 -10.25 4.09
N HIS A 47 -5.05 -9.65 4.18
CA HIS A 47 -6.27 -10.31 4.69
C HIS A 47 -6.68 -11.49 3.80
N ALA A 48 -6.61 -12.70 4.33
CA ALA A 48 -6.91 -13.94 3.60
C ALA A 48 -8.40 -14.29 3.61
N GLY A 49 -9.22 -13.51 4.31
CA GLY A 49 -10.64 -13.79 4.55
C GLY A 49 -10.86 -14.76 5.70
N ILE A 50 -12.11 -14.88 6.13
CA ILE A 50 -12.55 -15.74 7.23
C ILE A 50 -12.81 -17.14 6.68
N ALA A 51 -12.37 -18.17 7.39
CA ALA A 51 -12.59 -19.55 6.97
C ALA A 51 -14.08 -19.96 7.09
N PRO A 52 -14.58 -20.92 6.29
CA PRO A 52 -16.01 -21.18 6.15
C PRO A 52 -16.77 -21.47 7.44
N SER A 53 -16.23 -22.30 8.34
CA SER A 53 -16.91 -22.62 9.61
C SER A 53 -16.79 -21.49 10.63
N GLU A 54 -15.65 -20.78 10.66
CA GLU A 54 -15.48 -19.55 11.44
C GLU A 54 -16.43 -18.45 10.96
N ALA A 55 -16.58 -18.26 9.64
CA ALA A 55 -17.51 -17.32 9.04
C ALA A 55 -18.97 -17.60 9.43
N LYS A 56 -19.38 -18.89 9.43
CA LYS A 56 -20.71 -19.28 9.88
C LYS A 56 -20.95 -18.87 11.33
N LEU A 57 -20.02 -19.18 12.24
CA LEU A 57 -20.13 -18.81 13.65
C LEU A 57 -20.17 -17.30 13.87
N MET A 58 -19.32 -16.55 13.15
CA MET A 58 -19.28 -15.09 13.24
C MET A 58 -20.60 -14.49 12.76
N LYS A 59 -21.13 -14.97 11.64
CA LYS A 59 -22.40 -14.52 11.07
C LYS A 59 -23.58 -14.76 12.03
N GLU A 60 -23.62 -15.91 12.69
CA GLU A 60 -24.64 -16.24 13.68
C GLU A 60 -24.54 -15.37 14.95
N ARG A 61 -23.32 -15.05 15.39
CA ARG A 61 -23.07 -14.26 16.60
C ARG A 61 -23.23 -12.75 16.40
N ASN A 62 -22.71 -12.24 15.29
CA ASN A 62 -22.73 -10.81 14.98
C ASN A 62 -22.61 -10.59 13.46
N LEU A 63 -23.79 -10.56 12.81
CA LEU A 63 -23.89 -10.36 11.36
C LEU A 63 -23.17 -9.07 10.90
N ARG A 64 -23.28 -7.98 11.64
CA ARG A 64 -22.65 -6.69 11.26
C ARG A 64 -21.14 -6.80 11.23
N VAL A 65 -20.53 -7.45 12.21
CA VAL A 65 -19.06 -7.67 12.23
C VAL A 65 -18.65 -8.57 11.09
N PHE A 66 -19.42 -9.67 10.87
CA PHE A 66 -19.16 -10.56 9.73
C PHE A 66 -19.19 -9.79 8.39
N GLU A 67 -20.25 -9.01 8.16
CA GLU A 67 -20.40 -8.24 6.92
C GLU A 67 -19.26 -7.25 6.70
N ALA A 68 -18.79 -6.59 7.75
CA ALA A 68 -17.66 -5.65 7.67
C ALA A 68 -16.35 -6.34 7.27
N LEU A 69 -16.18 -7.62 7.61
CA LEU A 69 -14.98 -8.42 7.37
C LEU A 69 -15.10 -9.37 6.18
N GLU A 70 -16.24 -9.35 5.45
CA GLU A 70 -16.49 -10.28 4.35
C GLU A 70 -15.81 -9.83 3.04
N TYR A 71 -14.50 -9.67 3.10
CA TYR A 71 -13.63 -9.42 1.95
C TYR A 71 -12.33 -10.23 2.10
N ARG A 72 -11.50 -10.25 1.08
CA ARG A 72 -10.19 -10.90 1.09
C ARG A 72 -9.32 -10.37 -0.03
N HIS A 73 -8.01 -10.52 0.12
CA HIS A 73 -7.04 -10.16 -0.89
C HIS A 73 -6.21 -11.35 -1.37
N ARG A 74 -5.73 -11.25 -2.60
CA ARG A 74 -4.71 -12.14 -3.17
C ARG A 74 -3.36 -11.89 -2.48
N PRO A 75 -2.37 -12.79 -2.65
CA PRO A 75 -1.01 -12.55 -2.18
C PRO A 75 -0.45 -11.20 -2.66
N LEU A 76 0.43 -10.57 -1.85
CA LEU A 76 0.94 -9.21 -2.09
C LEU A 76 1.59 -9.03 -3.46
N ASP A 77 2.38 -10.00 -3.92
CA ASP A 77 3.03 -9.98 -5.25
C ASP A 77 2.01 -9.99 -6.39
N THR A 78 0.90 -10.70 -6.21
CA THR A 78 -0.21 -10.72 -7.17
C THR A 78 -0.92 -9.37 -7.23
N GLN A 79 -1.14 -8.71 -6.09
CA GLN A 79 -1.73 -7.37 -6.02
C GLN A 79 -0.81 -6.34 -6.70
N LEU A 80 0.50 -6.37 -6.42
CA LEU A 80 1.49 -5.51 -7.05
C LEU A 80 1.54 -5.71 -8.58
N SER A 81 1.47 -6.97 -9.04
CA SER A 81 1.41 -7.31 -10.46
C SER A 81 0.12 -6.82 -11.13
N ALA A 82 -0.96 -6.68 -10.37
CA ALA A 82 -2.23 -6.12 -10.82
C ALA A 82 -2.30 -4.58 -10.77
N GLY A 83 -1.20 -3.89 -10.41
CA GLY A 83 -1.12 -2.43 -10.44
C GLY A 83 -1.33 -1.74 -9.08
N VAL A 84 -1.53 -2.47 -7.99
CA VAL A 84 -1.56 -1.89 -6.63
C VAL A 84 -0.18 -1.30 -6.29
N ARG A 85 -0.14 -0.09 -5.73
CA ARG A 85 1.10 0.59 -5.33
C ARG A 85 1.10 1.08 -3.87
N GLN A 86 0.00 0.96 -3.15
CA GLN A 86 0.00 1.07 -1.69
C GLN A 86 -0.54 -0.24 -1.13
N ILE A 87 0.16 -0.79 -0.14
CA ILE A 87 -0.27 -1.96 0.65
C ILE A 87 -0.31 -1.57 2.13
N GLU A 88 -1.15 -2.25 2.89
CA GLU A 88 -1.32 -2.02 4.32
C GLU A 88 -1.11 -3.33 5.07
N LEU A 89 -0.31 -3.25 6.14
CA LEU A 89 0.05 -4.39 6.98
C LEU A 89 -0.20 -4.04 8.44
N ASP A 90 -1.18 -4.70 9.05
CA ASP A 90 -1.44 -4.59 10.49
C ASP A 90 -0.47 -5.48 11.25
N ILE A 91 0.28 -4.91 12.16
CA ILE A 91 1.32 -5.61 12.88
C ILE A 91 1.07 -5.67 14.39
N PHE A 92 1.34 -6.81 14.96
CA PHE A 92 1.37 -7.05 16.40
C PHE A 92 2.78 -7.38 16.85
N VAL A 93 3.19 -6.82 17.99
CA VAL A 93 4.45 -7.25 18.65
C VAL A 93 4.26 -8.66 19.21
N ASP A 94 5.25 -9.50 19.01
CA ASP A 94 5.35 -10.84 19.60
C ASP A 94 6.82 -11.16 19.85
N SER A 95 7.38 -10.50 20.89
CA SER A 95 8.82 -10.51 21.17
C SER A 95 9.37 -11.90 21.51
N GLU A 96 8.55 -12.74 22.16
CA GLU A 96 8.90 -14.12 22.53
C GLU A 96 8.49 -15.16 21.49
N GLY A 97 7.52 -14.81 20.63
CA GLY A 97 6.86 -15.73 19.71
C GLY A 97 5.78 -16.58 20.37
N GLY A 98 4.81 -17.02 19.55
CA GLY A 98 3.74 -17.92 19.98
C GLY A 98 2.52 -17.27 20.61
N ARG A 99 2.52 -15.96 20.88
CA ARG A 99 1.38 -15.24 21.48
C ARG A 99 0.09 -15.40 20.69
N TYR A 100 0.17 -15.42 19.37
CA TYR A 100 -0.96 -15.54 18.46
C TYR A 100 -1.03 -16.91 17.76
N ALA A 101 -0.30 -17.91 18.26
CA ALA A 101 -0.21 -19.23 17.62
C ALA A 101 -1.45 -20.12 17.85
N HIS A 102 -2.31 -19.78 18.81
CA HIS A 102 -3.46 -20.57 19.21
C HIS A 102 -4.73 -19.72 19.29
N PRO A 103 -5.23 -19.17 18.13
CA PRO A 103 -6.43 -18.36 18.13
C PRO A 103 -7.67 -19.17 18.55
N ALA A 104 -8.68 -18.47 19.07
CA ALA A 104 -9.89 -19.11 19.61
C ALA A 104 -10.80 -19.73 18.53
N GLY A 105 -10.70 -19.30 17.27
CA GLY A 105 -11.56 -19.73 16.18
C GLY A 105 -11.65 -21.25 16.00
N PRO A 106 -10.54 -22.00 15.86
CA PRO A 106 -10.58 -23.45 15.68
C PRO A 106 -11.24 -24.22 16.85
N ALA A 107 -11.02 -23.76 18.09
CA ALA A 107 -11.67 -24.36 19.27
C ALA A 107 -13.18 -24.08 19.26
N ALA A 108 -13.61 -22.89 18.88
CA ALA A 108 -15.02 -22.53 18.75
C ALA A 108 -15.74 -23.34 17.66
N VAL A 109 -15.08 -23.57 16.51
CA VAL A 109 -15.58 -24.43 15.43
C VAL A 109 -15.77 -25.86 15.90
N ALA A 110 -14.78 -26.41 16.62
CA ALA A 110 -14.87 -27.76 17.18
C ALA A 110 -15.99 -27.89 18.22
N ALA A 111 -16.13 -26.91 19.12
CA ALA A 111 -17.19 -26.89 20.16
C ALA A 111 -18.59 -26.79 19.53
N ALA A 112 -18.74 -26.17 18.38
CA ALA A 112 -19.99 -26.06 17.63
C ALA A 112 -20.30 -27.31 16.77
N GLY A 113 -19.41 -28.31 16.74
CA GLY A 113 -19.56 -29.50 15.91
C GLY A 113 -19.51 -29.23 14.40
N LEU A 114 -18.89 -28.11 13.98
CA LEU A 114 -18.77 -27.75 12.58
C LEU A 114 -17.56 -28.43 11.92
N PRO A 115 -17.55 -28.56 10.59
CA PRO A 115 -16.40 -29.06 9.86
C PRO A 115 -15.12 -28.28 10.19
N LYS A 116 -14.00 -28.99 10.27
CA LYS A 116 -12.71 -28.36 10.56
C LYS A 116 -12.27 -27.51 9.36
N ASP A 117 -11.98 -26.26 9.61
CA ASP A 117 -11.39 -25.33 8.63
C ASP A 117 -9.91 -25.67 8.35
N PRO A 118 -9.34 -25.21 7.22
CA PRO A 118 -7.92 -25.33 6.94
C PRO A 118 -7.07 -24.74 8.07
N LEU A 119 -5.91 -25.35 8.36
CA LEU A 119 -4.97 -24.82 9.33
C LEU A 119 -4.55 -23.40 8.90
N PHE A 120 -4.60 -22.45 9.84
CA PHE A 120 -4.19 -21.06 9.57
C PHE A 120 -2.68 -20.88 9.55
N ASP A 121 -1.94 -21.70 10.30
CA ASP A 121 -0.48 -21.67 10.42
C ASP A 121 0.12 -23.08 10.23
N PRO A 122 0.09 -23.65 9.01
CA PRO A 122 0.59 -24.99 8.78
C PRO A 122 2.11 -25.13 8.91
N GLN A 123 2.84 -24.00 8.86
CA GLN A 123 4.30 -23.96 8.90
C GLN A 123 4.84 -23.53 10.27
N GLY A 124 3.98 -23.20 11.24
CA GLY A 124 4.36 -22.76 12.58
C GLY A 124 5.03 -21.38 12.59
N ALA A 125 4.72 -20.52 11.64
CA ALA A 125 5.25 -19.17 11.53
C ALA A 125 4.90 -18.30 12.74
N MET A 126 3.70 -18.50 13.31
CA MET A 126 3.22 -17.74 14.48
C MET A 126 3.95 -18.09 15.78
N ARG A 127 4.74 -19.18 15.81
CA ARG A 127 5.54 -19.56 16.98
C ARG A 127 6.89 -18.86 17.06
N LYS A 128 7.35 -18.22 15.99
CA LYS A 128 8.64 -17.55 15.94
C LYS A 128 8.52 -16.14 16.52
N PRO A 129 9.54 -15.60 17.19
CA PRO A 129 9.58 -14.19 17.57
C PRO A 129 9.47 -13.23 16.39
N GLY A 130 9.12 -11.97 16.65
CA GLY A 130 9.02 -10.90 15.65
C GLY A 130 7.58 -10.42 15.42
N PHE A 131 7.40 -9.48 14.51
CA PHE A 131 6.08 -8.88 14.25
C PHE A 131 5.17 -9.84 13.48
N LYS A 132 3.92 -9.96 13.95
CA LYS A 132 2.87 -10.78 13.31
C LYS A 132 1.93 -9.92 12.52
N VAL A 133 1.51 -10.44 11.36
CA VAL A 133 0.60 -9.73 10.45
C VAL A 133 -0.76 -10.41 10.49
N LEU A 134 -1.71 -9.75 11.14
CA LEU A 134 -3.11 -10.18 11.28
C LEU A 134 -3.99 -8.97 11.63
N HIS A 135 -5.29 -9.03 11.36
CA HIS A 135 -6.21 -7.91 11.60
C HIS A 135 -6.69 -7.82 13.05
N ALA A 136 -7.28 -8.90 13.57
CA ALA A 136 -7.78 -8.93 14.94
C ALA A 136 -7.51 -10.31 15.57
N GLN A 137 -6.81 -10.31 16.69
CA GLN A 137 -6.46 -11.52 17.43
C GLN A 137 -7.72 -12.33 17.78
N ASP A 138 -7.67 -13.64 17.57
CA ASP A 138 -8.73 -14.62 17.87
C ASP A 138 -10.02 -14.52 17.04
N ILE A 139 -10.25 -13.39 16.34
CA ILE A 139 -11.47 -13.14 15.57
C ILE A 139 -11.20 -13.18 14.07
N ASP A 140 -10.20 -12.40 13.61
CA ASP A 140 -9.86 -12.25 12.21
C ASP A 140 -8.34 -12.24 12.05
N TYR A 141 -7.76 -13.42 12.07
CA TYR A 141 -6.32 -13.65 12.22
C TYR A 141 -5.65 -14.30 11.00
N ARG A 142 -6.43 -14.61 9.94
CA ARG A 142 -5.89 -15.27 8.74
C ARG A 142 -5.22 -14.26 7.82
N SER A 143 -3.97 -14.56 7.50
CA SER A 143 -3.11 -13.71 6.69
C SER A 143 -2.47 -14.49 5.55
N THR A 144 -2.25 -13.85 4.40
CA THR A 144 -1.49 -14.40 3.28
C THR A 144 0.01 -14.41 3.55
N CYS A 145 0.47 -13.66 4.57
CA CYS A 145 1.86 -13.63 5.04
C CYS A 145 1.89 -13.29 6.53
N GLN A 146 2.10 -14.28 7.40
CA GLN A 146 1.88 -14.20 8.85
C GLN A 146 2.97 -13.49 9.67
N GLN A 147 4.17 -13.30 9.11
CA GLN A 147 5.27 -12.56 9.73
C GLN A 147 5.61 -11.36 8.87
N LEU A 148 5.84 -10.20 9.49
CA LEU A 148 6.19 -8.97 8.77
C LEU A 148 7.40 -9.17 7.86
N VAL A 149 8.46 -9.79 8.37
CA VAL A 149 9.68 -10.08 7.59
C VAL A 149 9.37 -10.88 6.33
N VAL A 150 8.44 -11.83 6.37
CA VAL A 150 8.04 -12.64 5.21
C VAL A 150 7.22 -11.80 4.23
N CYS A 151 6.27 -10.97 4.72
CA CYS A 151 5.51 -10.05 3.86
C CYS A 151 6.45 -9.10 3.12
N LEU A 152 7.41 -8.51 3.83
CA LEU A 152 8.40 -7.60 3.25
C LEU A 152 9.32 -8.30 2.23
N GLN A 153 9.70 -9.56 2.49
CA GLN A 153 10.48 -10.35 1.53
C GLN A 153 9.71 -10.63 0.22
N VAL A 154 8.39 -10.89 0.30
CA VAL A 154 7.52 -11.05 -0.89
C VAL A 154 7.52 -9.74 -1.69
N VAL A 155 7.28 -8.60 -1.05
CA VAL A 155 7.29 -7.28 -1.71
C VAL A 155 8.66 -7.00 -2.34
N ARG A 156 9.74 -7.21 -1.60
CA ARG A 156 11.10 -6.97 -2.11
C ARG A 156 11.43 -7.87 -3.30
N LYS A 157 11.06 -9.15 -3.25
CA LYS A 157 11.28 -10.08 -4.36
C LYS A 157 10.58 -9.57 -5.63
N TRP A 158 9.32 -9.13 -5.50
CA TRP A 158 8.57 -8.55 -6.60
C TRP A 158 9.24 -7.25 -7.11
N SER A 159 9.57 -6.32 -6.20
CA SER A 159 10.23 -5.06 -6.52
C SER A 159 11.53 -5.26 -7.32
N ARG A 160 12.37 -6.20 -6.92
CA ARG A 160 13.62 -6.51 -7.64
C ARG A 160 13.41 -7.15 -9.01
N ALA A 161 12.29 -7.85 -9.20
CA ALA A 161 11.91 -8.39 -10.50
C ALA A 161 11.36 -7.30 -11.45
N HIS A 162 10.92 -6.15 -10.88
CA HIS A 162 10.35 -5.02 -11.61
C HIS A 162 11.09 -3.71 -11.27
N PRO A 163 12.40 -3.58 -11.59
CA PRO A 163 13.26 -2.53 -11.02
C PRO A 163 12.86 -1.10 -11.39
N ARG A 164 11.92 -0.93 -12.31
CA ARG A 164 11.40 0.38 -12.74
C ARG A 164 10.00 0.69 -12.24
N HIS A 165 9.45 -0.13 -11.33
CA HIS A 165 8.12 0.12 -10.78
C HIS A 165 8.01 1.51 -10.12
N LEU A 166 6.81 2.09 -10.13
CA LEU A 166 6.50 3.29 -9.35
C LEU A 166 6.69 3.01 -7.85
N PRO A 167 6.94 4.02 -7.01
CA PRO A 167 7.11 3.81 -5.57
C PRO A 167 6.00 2.93 -4.99
N ILE A 168 6.39 1.95 -4.17
CA ILE A 168 5.45 1.14 -3.40
C ILE A 168 5.37 1.75 -2.01
N TYR A 169 4.17 2.12 -1.58
CA TYR A 169 3.89 2.63 -0.25
C TYR A 169 3.42 1.49 0.64
N ILE A 170 4.11 1.28 1.76
CA ILE A 170 3.80 0.23 2.74
C ILE A 170 3.33 0.93 4.01
N LEU A 171 2.02 0.92 4.22
CA LEU A 171 1.39 1.44 5.42
C LEU A 171 1.45 0.39 6.53
N ILE A 172 1.96 0.78 7.68
CA ILE A 172 2.07 -0.08 8.87
C ILE A 172 1.05 0.36 9.89
N GLU A 173 0.04 -0.46 10.15
CA GLU A 173 -0.89 -0.28 11.25
C GLU A 173 -0.39 -1.02 12.49
N THR A 174 -0.14 -0.30 13.59
CA THR A 174 0.34 -0.86 14.85
C THR A 174 -0.83 -1.30 15.72
N LYS A 175 -1.04 -2.60 15.85
CA LYS A 175 -2.17 -3.18 16.60
C LYS A 175 -1.75 -3.48 18.04
N GLN A 176 -2.40 -2.84 18.99
CA GLN A 176 -2.17 -3.06 20.43
C GLN A 176 -3.42 -2.92 21.29
N ALA A 177 -4.58 -2.79 20.65
CA ALA A 177 -5.85 -2.68 21.35
C ALA A 177 -6.31 -4.06 21.85
N GLU A 178 -6.77 -4.10 23.10
CA GLU A 178 -7.46 -5.26 23.63
C GLU A 178 -8.87 -5.34 23.04
N LEU A 179 -9.30 -6.53 22.69
CA LEU A 179 -10.69 -6.75 22.29
C LEU A 179 -11.60 -6.73 23.52
N PRO A 180 -12.91 -6.42 23.35
CA PRO A 180 -13.85 -6.45 24.45
C PRO A 180 -13.80 -7.77 25.23
N PRO A 181 -13.93 -7.74 26.59
CA PRO A 181 -13.71 -8.91 27.46
C PRO A 181 -14.54 -10.15 27.11
N GLN A 182 -15.70 -9.98 26.49
CA GLN A 182 -16.58 -11.09 26.07
C GLN A 182 -15.95 -11.98 24.99
N TYR A 183 -14.89 -11.53 24.32
CA TYR A 183 -14.19 -12.34 23.32
C TYR A 183 -13.11 -13.24 23.94
N HIS A 184 -12.73 -13.00 25.20
CA HIS A 184 -11.63 -13.72 25.87
C HIS A 184 -10.38 -13.84 24.98
N ALA A 185 -10.13 -12.78 24.23
CA ALA A 185 -9.05 -12.77 23.24
C ALA A 185 -7.67 -12.61 23.87
N THR A 186 -6.67 -13.00 23.13
CA THR A 186 -5.25 -12.79 23.44
C THR A 186 -4.98 -11.31 23.67
N ILE A 187 -4.35 -10.97 24.82
CA ILE A 187 -3.95 -9.59 25.12
C ILE A 187 -2.71 -9.24 24.30
N PRO A 188 -2.76 -8.19 23.45
CA PRO A 188 -1.61 -7.80 22.65
C PRO A 188 -0.47 -7.24 23.49
N GLU A 189 0.75 -7.50 23.06
CA GLU A 189 1.93 -6.80 23.56
C GLU A 189 1.88 -5.34 23.11
N LYS A 190 2.21 -4.40 24.02
CA LYS A 190 2.17 -2.97 23.73
C LYS A 190 3.42 -2.54 22.96
N PHE A 191 3.24 -1.58 22.05
CA PHE A 191 4.37 -0.92 21.41
C PHE A 191 5.11 -0.02 22.41
N THR A 192 6.43 -0.04 22.33
CA THR A 192 7.37 0.78 23.11
C THR A 192 8.40 1.39 22.16
N ALA A 193 9.19 2.36 22.61
CA ALA A 193 10.29 2.90 21.80
C ALA A 193 11.22 1.78 21.30
N SER A 194 11.57 0.81 22.18
CA SER A 194 12.42 -0.33 21.81
C SER A 194 11.78 -1.28 20.80
N SER A 195 10.45 -1.48 20.83
CA SER A 195 9.79 -2.26 19.79
C SER A 195 9.77 -1.53 18.44
N PHE A 196 9.73 -0.21 18.44
CA PHE A 196 9.92 0.58 17.20
C PHE A 196 11.35 0.51 16.67
N ASP A 197 12.36 0.48 17.54
CA ASP A 197 13.75 0.24 17.10
C ASP A 197 13.90 -1.16 16.48
N ALA A 198 13.24 -2.16 17.06
CA ALA A 198 13.19 -3.51 16.50
C ALA A 198 12.45 -3.55 15.15
N LEU A 199 11.37 -2.76 14.99
CA LEU A 199 10.63 -2.63 13.73
C LEU A 199 11.52 -2.03 12.62
N ASP A 200 12.21 -0.93 12.91
CA ASP A 200 13.16 -0.33 11.98
C ASP A 200 14.28 -1.31 11.60
N ALA A 201 14.78 -2.08 12.57
CA ALA A 201 15.80 -3.10 12.33
C ALA A 201 15.27 -4.24 11.44
N GLU A 202 14.03 -4.72 11.67
CA GLU A 202 13.41 -5.75 10.83
C GLU A 202 13.20 -5.25 9.40
N ILE A 203 12.72 -4.01 9.21
CA ILE A 203 12.59 -3.37 7.89
C ILE A 203 13.96 -3.30 7.18
N ARG A 204 14.99 -2.81 7.89
CA ARG A 204 16.35 -2.69 7.33
C ARG A 204 16.98 -4.05 7.00
N SER A 205 16.61 -5.11 7.72
CA SER A 205 17.08 -6.47 7.43
C SER A 205 16.60 -6.96 6.06
N VAL A 206 15.45 -6.45 5.60
CA VAL A 206 14.88 -6.79 4.29
C VAL A 206 15.25 -5.74 3.24
N PHE A 207 15.03 -4.45 3.50
CA PHE A 207 15.26 -3.38 2.54
C PHE A 207 16.52 -2.58 2.88
N PRO A 208 17.59 -2.65 2.08
CA PRO A 208 18.73 -1.75 2.24
C PRO A 208 18.35 -0.31 1.90
N ALA A 209 19.06 0.67 2.47
CA ALA A 209 18.74 2.09 2.33
C ALA A 209 18.57 2.58 0.88
N ARG A 210 19.30 1.99 -0.07
CA ARG A 210 19.18 2.34 -1.50
C ARG A 210 17.84 1.89 -2.14
N GLU A 211 17.13 0.94 -1.53
CA GLU A 211 15.84 0.42 -2.00
C GLU A 211 14.65 1.10 -1.28
N MET A 212 14.92 2.07 -0.41
CA MET A 212 13.91 2.83 0.34
C MET A 212 13.98 4.33 0.03
N ILE A 213 12.87 5.03 0.27
CA ILE A 213 12.82 6.47 0.45
C ILE A 213 12.50 6.70 1.92
N THR A 214 13.43 7.33 2.64
CA THR A 214 13.35 7.54 4.08
C THR A 214 13.08 9.01 4.43
N PRO A 215 12.60 9.31 5.66
CA PRO A 215 12.45 10.68 6.13
C PRO A 215 13.72 11.53 5.98
N ASP A 216 14.91 10.96 6.27
CA ASP A 216 16.19 11.64 6.12
C ASP A 216 16.47 12.08 4.68
N GLN A 217 16.13 11.24 3.70
CA GLN A 217 16.33 11.58 2.28
C GLN A 217 15.41 12.70 1.83
N VAL A 218 14.17 12.75 2.32
CA VAL A 218 13.20 13.81 2.00
C VAL A 218 13.55 15.10 2.76
N ARG A 219 13.87 15.00 4.06
CA ARG A 219 14.29 16.16 4.85
C ARG A 219 15.53 16.85 4.28
N GLY A 220 16.49 16.09 3.79
CA GLY A 220 17.73 16.62 3.24
C GLY A 220 18.44 17.55 4.22
N LYS A 221 18.66 18.81 3.80
CA LYS A 221 19.35 19.84 4.59
C LYS A 221 18.41 20.68 5.49
N HIS A 222 17.10 20.46 5.44
CA HIS A 222 16.15 21.22 6.24
C HIS A 222 16.19 20.80 7.71
N ASP A 223 15.82 21.71 8.60
CA ASP A 223 15.79 21.45 10.03
C ASP A 223 14.68 20.44 10.38
N THR A 224 13.52 20.56 9.73
CA THR A 224 12.38 19.67 9.92
C THR A 224 11.95 18.99 8.61
N LEU A 225 11.28 17.86 8.73
CA LEU A 225 10.72 17.16 7.59
C LEU A 225 9.58 17.96 6.94
N GLU A 226 8.76 18.62 7.75
CA GLU A 226 7.69 19.48 7.24
C GLU A 226 8.22 20.63 6.39
N GLN A 227 9.29 21.31 6.82
CA GLN A 227 9.92 22.36 6.02
C GLN A 227 10.33 21.83 4.64
N ALA A 228 10.93 20.66 4.57
CA ALA A 228 11.33 20.05 3.30
C ALA A 228 10.11 19.81 2.39
N VAL A 229 9.04 19.23 2.94
CA VAL A 229 7.81 18.93 2.19
C VAL A 229 7.13 20.20 1.67
N LEU A 230 7.00 21.24 2.50
CA LEU A 230 6.44 22.54 2.10
C LEU A 230 7.31 23.27 1.05
N ASN A 231 8.60 22.99 0.99
CA ASN A 231 9.50 23.45 -0.07
C ASN A 231 9.55 22.50 -1.28
N GLY A 232 8.72 21.47 -1.28
CA GLY A 232 8.58 20.55 -2.40
C GLY A 232 9.75 19.59 -2.59
N GLU A 233 10.43 19.14 -1.55
CA GLU A 233 11.64 18.31 -1.63
C GLU A 233 11.36 16.80 -1.81
N TRP A 234 10.12 16.41 -2.14
CA TRP A 234 9.84 15.02 -2.50
C TRP A 234 10.69 14.61 -3.72
N PRO A 235 11.23 13.37 -3.74
CA PRO A 235 11.97 12.84 -4.88
C PRO A 235 11.15 12.88 -6.16
N THR A 236 11.83 13.10 -7.29
CA THR A 236 11.24 12.89 -8.62
C THR A 236 10.92 11.42 -8.84
N LEU A 237 10.04 11.10 -9.78
CA LEU A 237 9.72 9.71 -10.12
C LEU A 237 10.98 8.97 -10.58
N ALA A 238 11.88 9.61 -11.33
CA ALA A 238 13.15 9.02 -11.73
C ALA A 238 13.99 8.56 -10.52
N ALA A 239 14.02 9.36 -9.45
CA ALA A 239 14.73 9.02 -8.21
C ALA A 239 13.97 8.03 -7.31
N ALA A 240 12.66 7.94 -7.47
CA ALA A 240 11.76 7.13 -6.62
C ALA A 240 11.45 5.74 -7.17
N ARG A 241 11.61 5.52 -8.49
CA ARG A 241 11.35 4.21 -9.10
C ARG A 241 12.20 3.11 -8.47
N GLY A 242 11.62 1.91 -8.37
CA GLY A 242 12.25 0.74 -7.81
C GLY A 242 12.44 0.79 -6.28
N LYS A 243 11.80 1.77 -5.59
CA LYS A 243 11.94 1.95 -4.15
C LYS A 243 10.61 1.79 -3.42
N VAL A 244 10.71 1.52 -2.12
CA VAL A 244 9.58 1.45 -1.19
C VAL A 244 9.60 2.63 -0.22
N VAL A 245 8.42 2.99 0.29
CA VAL A 245 8.19 4.03 1.30
C VAL A 245 7.40 3.41 2.43
N PHE A 246 7.86 3.54 3.67
CA PHE A 246 7.13 3.07 4.84
C PHE A 246 6.37 4.22 5.48
N LEU A 247 5.10 3.99 5.79
CA LEU A 247 4.18 4.96 6.39
C LEU A 247 3.58 4.35 7.65
N MET A 248 3.27 5.16 8.66
CA MET A 248 2.61 4.75 9.90
C MET A 248 1.14 5.18 9.87
N ASP A 249 0.23 4.26 10.20
CA ASP A 249 -1.20 4.55 10.24
C ASP A 249 -1.56 5.38 11.50
N GLN A 250 -1.25 4.89 12.70
CA GLN A 250 -1.75 5.48 13.94
C GLN A 250 -0.95 6.70 14.40
N ARG A 251 -1.60 7.87 14.49
CA ARG A 251 -1.04 9.08 15.13
C ARG A 251 -0.65 8.89 16.60
N PRO A 252 -1.45 8.23 17.44
CA PRO A 252 -1.16 8.17 18.88
C PRO A 252 0.16 7.50 19.25
N VAL A 253 0.72 6.67 18.39
CA VAL A 253 2.03 6.02 18.63
C VAL A 253 3.22 6.81 18.08
N GLY A 254 2.96 7.85 17.27
CA GLY A 254 3.99 8.71 16.71
C GLY A 254 4.98 9.24 17.74
N PRO A 255 4.55 9.77 18.92
CA PRO A 255 5.46 10.24 19.95
C PRO A 255 6.45 9.18 20.44
N LEU A 256 6.06 7.90 20.55
CA LEU A 256 6.98 6.81 20.92
C LEU A 256 8.02 6.55 19.82
N TYR A 257 7.60 6.67 18.55
CA TYR A 257 8.49 6.49 17.42
C TYR A 257 9.50 7.64 17.27
N LEU A 258 9.13 8.84 17.76
CA LEU A 258 9.97 10.04 17.74
C LEU A 258 10.93 10.16 18.94
N GLU A 259 10.84 9.29 19.96
CA GLU A 259 11.76 9.33 21.10
C GLU A 259 13.22 9.28 20.61
N GLU A 260 14.04 10.28 20.98
CA GLU A 260 15.44 10.47 20.55
C GLU A 260 15.63 10.70 19.03
N HIS A 261 14.54 10.81 18.25
CA HIS A 261 14.54 10.92 16.80
C HIS A 261 13.77 12.14 16.27
N ALA A 262 14.07 13.32 16.78
CA ALA A 262 13.40 14.57 16.38
C ALA A 262 13.34 14.69 14.84
N ALA A 263 12.16 15.07 14.32
CA ALA A 263 11.90 15.17 12.89
C ALA A 263 12.26 13.88 12.11
N LEU A 264 12.07 12.71 12.74
CA LEU A 264 12.35 11.36 12.19
C LEU A 264 13.81 11.13 11.80
N ARG A 265 14.78 11.80 12.43
CA ARG A 265 16.20 11.58 12.14
C ARG A 265 16.60 10.13 12.42
N GLY A 266 17.15 9.46 11.42
CA GLY A 266 17.59 8.06 11.51
C GLY A 266 16.45 7.03 11.45
N ARG A 267 15.17 7.42 11.39
CA ARG A 267 14.01 6.53 11.22
C ARG A 267 13.76 6.16 9.77
N VAL A 268 12.97 5.11 9.52
CA VAL A 268 12.64 4.65 8.16
C VAL A 268 11.16 4.84 7.80
N ILE A 269 10.28 5.03 8.78
CA ILE A 269 8.84 5.16 8.60
C ILE A 269 8.45 6.64 8.72
N PHE A 270 7.64 7.14 7.80
CA PHE A 270 6.99 8.44 7.92
C PHE A 270 5.77 8.32 8.84
N THR A 271 5.70 9.15 9.86
CA THR A 271 4.58 9.20 10.81
C THR A 271 3.32 9.80 10.18
N ASN A 272 2.14 9.33 10.60
CA ASN A 272 0.88 10.03 10.36
C ASN A 272 0.82 11.23 11.31
N ALA A 273 1.26 12.38 10.84
CA ALA A 273 1.40 13.60 11.62
C ALA A 273 0.44 14.70 11.16
N LEU A 274 0.21 15.69 12.00
CA LEU A 274 -0.61 16.86 11.64
C LEU A 274 0.27 17.99 11.08
N PRO A 275 -0.24 18.77 10.12
CA PRO A 275 0.43 20.00 9.68
C PRO A 275 0.85 20.88 10.88
N GLY A 276 2.08 21.40 10.83
CA GLY A 276 2.70 22.16 11.91
C GLY A 276 3.60 21.32 12.83
N GLN A 277 3.63 20.01 12.68
CA GLN A 277 4.56 19.12 13.41
C GLN A 277 5.83 18.91 12.59
N ASP A 278 6.99 18.90 13.25
CA ASP A 278 8.32 18.80 12.62
C ASP A 278 8.52 17.53 11.76
N ASP A 279 7.78 16.48 12.05
CA ASP A 279 7.78 15.19 11.38
C ASP A 279 6.70 15.06 10.29
N CYS A 280 5.87 16.10 10.07
CA CYS A 280 4.76 16.01 9.15
C CYS A 280 5.20 16.03 7.67
N ALA A 281 5.09 14.87 7.02
CA ALA A 281 5.20 14.73 5.57
C ALA A 281 4.03 13.93 5.01
N PHE A 282 3.48 13.04 5.83
CA PHE A 282 2.39 12.15 5.53
C PHE A 282 1.26 12.33 6.54
N THR A 283 0.01 12.27 6.06
CA THR A 283 -1.19 12.29 6.91
C THR A 283 -2.28 11.43 6.31
N GLU A 284 -3.12 10.86 7.18
CA GLU A 284 -4.33 10.15 6.78
C GLU A 284 -5.57 11.00 7.01
N GLU A 285 -6.42 11.04 5.99
CA GLU A 285 -7.71 11.74 5.99
C GLU A 285 -8.82 10.82 5.47
N ASN A 286 -9.09 9.74 6.21
CA ASN A 286 -10.05 8.72 5.82
C ASN A 286 -11.48 9.20 5.74
N GLU A 287 -11.86 10.17 6.59
CA GLU A 287 -13.17 10.82 6.63
C GLU A 287 -13.09 12.30 6.20
N GLY A 288 -11.96 12.70 5.60
CA GLY A 288 -11.73 14.08 5.17
C GLY A 288 -12.64 14.50 4.00
N THR A 289 -13.03 15.78 3.98
CA THR A 289 -13.74 16.31 2.82
C THR A 289 -12.80 16.47 1.63
N GLN A 290 -13.37 16.47 0.41
CA GLN A 290 -12.60 16.72 -0.80
C GLN A 290 -11.74 17.98 -0.71
N GLN A 291 -12.29 19.08 -0.18
CA GLN A 291 -11.60 20.35 -0.05
C GLN A 291 -10.44 20.27 0.95
N ALA A 292 -10.66 19.71 2.15
CA ALA A 292 -9.63 19.59 3.18
C ALA A 292 -8.44 18.77 2.69
N ILE A 293 -8.70 17.65 2.01
CA ILE A 293 -7.66 16.83 1.42
C ILE A 293 -6.91 17.59 0.31
N ALA A 294 -7.65 18.28 -0.58
CA ALA A 294 -7.03 19.06 -1.67
C ALA A 294 -6.12 20.19 -1.15
N GLU A 295 -6.48 20.81 -0.03
CA GLU A 295 -5.65 21.84 0.64
C GLU A 295 -4.32 21.24 1.16
N LEU A 296 -4.36 20.04 1.76
CA LEU A 296 -3.16 19.32 2.20
C LEU A 296 -2.26 18.93 1.03
N VAL A 297 -2.85 18.35 -0.02
CA VAL A 297 -2.15 17.97 -1.24
C VAL A 297 -1.53 19.17 -1.93
N GLY A 298 -2.24 20.30 -2.00
CA GLY A 298 -1.75 21.56 -2.57
C GLY A 298 -0.57 22.13 -1.82
N LYS A 299 -0.46 21.91 -0.51
CA LYS A 299 0.69 22.27 0.32
C LYS A 299 1.90 21.34 0.16
N GLY A 300 1.71 20.17 -0.46
CA GLY A 300 2.78 19.21 -0.75
C GLY A 300 2.80 17.98 0.16
N TYR A 301 1.89 17.85 1.11
CA TYR A 301 1.79 16.65 1.95
C TYR A 301 1.40 15.43 1.12
N LEU A 302 1.90 14.26 1.51
CA LEU A 302 1.43 12.95 1.04
C LEU A 302 0.19 12.57 1.85
N VAL A 303 -0.93 12.32 1.18
CA VAL A 303 -2.21 12.05 1.82
C VAL A 303 -2.75 10.69 1.39
N ARG A 304 -3.17 9.89 2.39
CA ARG A 304 -3.95 8.66 2.19
C ARG A 304 -5.40 8.91 2.55
N THR A 305 -6.33 8.33 1.77
CA THR A 305 -7.75 8.31 2.11
C THR A 305 -8.38 6.96 1.72
N ARG A 306 -9.53 6.62 2.34
CA ARG A 306 -10.32 5.43 2.03
C ARG A 306 -11.38 5.74 0.97
N THR A 307 -11.53 4.86 -0.01
CA THR A 307 -12.57 4.93 -1.06
C THR A 307 -13.83 4.13 -0.68
N ASP A 308 -13.70 3.23 0.27
CA ASP A 308 -14.77 2.40 0.83
C ASP A 308 -14.46 2.01 2.29
N ALA A 309 -15.45 1.48 3.01
CA ALA A 309 -15.29 0.97 4.36
C ALA A 309 -16.37 -0.06 4.71
N ASP A 310 -16.01 -1.06 5.51
CA ASP A 310 -16.94 -2.06 6.08
C ASP A 310 -17.79 -2.77 5.02
N THR A 311 -17.29 -2.93 3.80
CA THR A 311 -18.00 -3.51 2.64
C THR A 311 -19.26 -2.77 2.18
N LYS A 312 -19.61 -1.64 2.81
CA LYS A 312 -20.89 -0.93 2.57
C LYS A 312 -21.06 -0.48 1.13
N GLN A 313 -20.07 0.23 0.59
CA GLN A 313 -20.09 0.74 -0.77
C GLN A 313 -20.15 -0.41 -1.79
N ALA A 314 -19.38 -1.45 -1.54
CA ALA A 314 -19.33 -2.63 -2.41
C ALA A 314 -20.66 -3.40 -2.44
N ARG A 315 -21.40 -3.47 -1.33
CA ARG A 315 -22.71 -4.14 -1.27
C ARG A 315 -23.83 -3.37 -1.96
N THR A 316 -23.73 -2.04 -2.01
CA THR A 316 -24.77 -1.15 -2.56
C THR A 316 -24.40 -0.55 -3.92
N ASN A 317 -23.19 -0.81 -4.41
CA ASN A 317 -22.61 -0.15 -5.59
C ASN A 317 -22.56 1.38 -5.45
N ASP A 318 -22.34 1.90 -4.22
CA ASP A 318 -22.22 3.33 -3.99
C ASP A 318 -20.80 3.79 -4.29
N THR A 319 -20.64 4.57 -5.34
CA THR A 319 -19.36 5.09 -5.80
C THR A 319 -19.04 6.49 -5.28
N SER A 320 -19.93 7.11 -4.51
CA SER A 320 -19.82 8.52 -4.11
C SER A 320 -18.53 8.83 -3.34
N ARG A 321 -18.18 8.00 -2.37
CA ARG A 321 -16.93 8.14 -1.59
C ARG A 321 -15.69 7.98 -2.47
N ARG A 322 -15.70 7.03 -3.39
CA ARG A 322 -14.64 6.81 -4.37
C ARG A 322 -14.42 8.02 -5.26
N GLU A 323 -15.48 8.62 -5.79
CA GLU A 323 -15.37 9.79 -6.66
C GLU A 323 -14.85 11.02 -5.88
N ILE A 324 -15.29 11.22 -4.65
CA ILE A 324 -14.74 12.25 -3.75
C ILE A 324 -13.25 12.04 -3.53
N ALA A 325 -12.83 10.82 -3.20
CA ALA A 325 -11.43 10.48 -2.98
C ALA A 325 -10.58 10.74 -4.25
N PHE A 326 -11.07 10.37 -5.42
CA PHE A 326 -10.40 10.66 -6.69
C PHE A 326 -10.23 12.15 -6.95
N ALA A 327 -11.28 12.93 -6.72
CA ALA A 327 -11.28 14.38 -6.98
C ALA A 327 -10.48 15.16 -5.93
N SER A 328 -10.30 14.64 -4.73
CA SER A 328 -9.58 15.29 -3.62
C SER A 328 -8.08 15.44 -3.87
N GLY A 329 -7.51 14.64 -4.76
CA GLY A 329 -6.08 14.63 -5.03
C GLY A 329 -5.26 13.82 -4.00
N ALA A 330 -5.88 13.13 -3.03
CA ALA A 330 -5.13 12.19 -2.18
C ALA A 330 -4.30 11.25 -3.06
N GLN A 331 -3.04 11.11 -2.75
CA GLN A 331 -2.13 10.31 -3.55
C GLN A 331 -2.37 8.81 -3.41
N LEU A 332 -2.74 8.37 -2.19
CA LEU A 332 -2.96 6.97 -1.84
C LEU A 332 -4.45 6.72 -1.64
N LEU A 333 -5.05 6.00 -2.59
CA LEU A 333 -6.48 5.72 -2.65
C LEU A 333 -6.72 4.28 -2.22
N SER A 334 -7.00 4.07 -0.93
CA SER A 334 -7.08 2.74 -0.31
C SER A 334 -8.49 2.15 -0.42
N THR A 335 -8.58 0.85 -0.75
CA THR A 335 -9.83 0.12 -0.98
C THR A 335 -9.74 -1.34 -0.52
N ASP A 336 -10.89 -1.93 -0.21
CA ASP A 336 -11.04 -3.39 -0.07
C ASP A 336 -11.31 -4.08 -1.44
N TYR A 337 -11.56 -3.30 -2.51
CA TYR A 337 -12.00 -3.80 -3.82
C TYR A 337 -11.21 -3.18 -4.97
N PRO A 338 -9.90 -3.44 -5.09
CA PRO A 338 -9.15 -3.00 -6.27
C PRO A 338 -9.72 -3.61 -7.55
N ALA A 339 -9.46 -3.01 -8.71
CA ALA A 339 -10.02 -3.47 -9.99
C ALA A 339 -9.75 -4.95 -10.32
N SER A 340 -8.67 -5.52 -9.77
CA SER A 340 -8.34 -6.94 -9.90
C SER A 340 -9.13 -7.86 -8.96
N GLU A 341 -9.82 -7.29 -7.97
CA GLU A 341 -10.60 -7.98 -6.93
C GLU A 341 -11.91 -7.23 -6.70
N PRO A 342 -12.83 -7.22 -7.69
CA PRO A 342 -14.09 -6.49 -7.61
C PRO A 342 -15.02 -7.10 -6.57
N SER A 343 -16.04 -6.33 -6.17
CA SER A 343 -17.10 -6.78 -5.29
C SER A 343 -17.75 -8.08 -5.78
N GLN A 344 -18.06 -8.99 -4.85
CA GLN A 344 -18.81 -10.21 -5.16
C GLN A 344 -20.34 -9.99 -5.25
N TRP A 345 -20.83 -8.81 -4.82
CA TRP A 345 -22.27 -8.52 -4.75
C TRP A 345 -22.75 -7.60 -5.86
N THR A 346 -21.87 -6.74 -6.36
CA THR A 346 -22.19 -5.71 -7.35
C THR A 346 -21.00 -5.53 -8.31
N GLU A 347 -21.12 -4.58 -9.24
CA GLU A 347 -20.02 -4.19 -10.14
C GLU A 347 -19.04 -3.20 -9.50
N TYR A 348 -19.11 -2.99 -8.17
CA TYR A 348 -18.23 -2.06 -7.47
C TYR A 348 -16.76 -2.52 -7.51
N PHE A 349 -15.90 -1.60 -7.89
CA PHE A 349 -14.45 -1.70 -7.76
C PHE A 349 -13.81 -0.32 -7.73
N VAL A 350 -12.55 -0.25 -7.33
CA VAL A 350 -11.72 0.96 -7.35
C VAL A 350 -10.53 0.73 -8.27
N GLY A 351 -10.44 1.56 -9.31
CA GLY A 351 -9.38 1.48 -10.30
C GLY A 351 -9.22 2.79 -11.04
N LEU A 352 -8.04 3.06 -11.54
CA LEU A 352 -7.78 4.22 -12.38
C LEU A 352 -8.28 3.99 -13.82
N PRO A 353 -8.59 5.07 -14.57
CA PRO A 353 -9.05 4.95 -15.95
C PRO A 353 -8.10 4.09 -16.80
N GLN A 354 -8.67 3.26 -17.66
CA GLN A 354 -7.95 2.38 -18.59
C GLN A 354 -7.02 1.34 -17.90
N GLY A 355 -7.24 1.05 -16.61
CA GLY A 355 -6.40 0.12 -15.86
C GLY A 355 -4.99 0.67 -15.56
N ALA A 356 -4.84 1.98 -15.56
CA ALA A 356 -3.56 2.62 -15.26
C ALA A 356 -3.08 2.30 -13.83
N VAL A 357 -1.77 2.13 -13.66
CA VAL A 357 -1.14 1.92 -12.35
C VAL A 357 -1.09 3.22 -11.55
N ALA A 358 -0.94 4.34 -12.24
CA ALA A 358 -0.96 5.68 -11.65
C ALA A 358 -1.58 6.69 -12.63
N ARG A 359 -1.98 7.84 -12.10
CA ARG A 359 -2.35 9.01 -12.90
C ARG A 359 -1.73 10.27 -12.33
N CYS A 360 -1.63 11.31 -13.15
CA CYS A 360 -1.26 12.64 -12.69
C CYS A 360 -2.25 13.11 -11.62
N ASN A 361 -1.72 13.68 -10.54
CA ASN A 361 -2.57 14.17 -9.45
C ASN A 361 -3.39 15.37 -9.95
N PRO A 362 -4.72 15.38 -9.76
CA PRO A 362 -5.59 16.45 -10.27
C PRO A 362 -5.38 17.81 -9.57
N VAL A 363 -4.70 17.83 -8.41
CA VAL A 363 -4.50 19.03 -7.59
C VAL A 363 -3.12 19.65 -7.78
N ASN A 364 -2.04 18.85 -7.75
CA ASN A 364 -0.67 19.36 -7.68
C ASN A 364 0.27 18.86 -8.78
N ALA A 365 -0.21 18.09 -9.77
CA ALA A 365 0.65 17.63 -10.84
C ALA A 365 1.12 18.81 -11.72
N PRO A 366 2.41 18.86 -12.12
CA PRO A 366 2.91 19.87 -13.02
C PRO A 366 2.37 19.65 -14.44
N PRO A 367 2.34 20.70 -15.31
CA PRO A 367 1.90 20.58 -16.71
C PRO A 367 2.66 19.51 -17.53
N ALA A 368 3.89 19.19 -17.12
CA ALA A 368 4.71 18.15 -17.76
C ALA A 368 4.26 16.73 -17.41
N CYS A 369 3.35 16.53 -16.44
CA CYS A 369 2.82 15.22 -16.11
C CYS A 369 1.91 14.69 -17.23
N SER A 370 2.15 13.45 -17.67
CA SER A 370 1.35 12.78 -18.68
C SER A 370 0.91 11.40 -18.20
N ASN A 371 -0.39 11.15 -18.15
CA ASN A 371 -0.94 9.86 -17.78
C ASN A 371 -0.40 8.73 -18.68
N GLN A 372 -0.24 8.99 -19.97
CA GLN A 372 0.31 8.02 -20.93
C GLN A 372 1.78 7.68 -20.61
N GLY A 373 2.57 8.67 -20.16
CA GLY A 373 3.94 8.48 -19.72
C GLY A 373 4.05 7.59 -18.48
N LEU A 374 3.12 7.71 -17.54
CA LEU A 374 3.11 6.90 -16.32
C LEU A 374 2.78 5.42 -16.59
N ILE A 375 1.90 5.14 -17.57
CA ILE A 375 1.49 3.76 -17.93
C ILE A 375 2.62 2.99 -18.62
N SER A 376 3.34 3.64 -19.53
CA SER A 376 4.27 2.96 -20.45
C SER A 376 5.53 2.43 -19.78
N ILE A 377 5.87 2.90 -18.59
CA ILE A 377 7.14 2.60 -17.92
C ILE A 377 7.00 1.46 -16.90
N ASP A 378 5.79 1.24 -16.37
CA ASP A 378 5.54 0.19 -15.37
C ASP A 378 5.21 -1.18 -16.03
N ALA A 379 5.01 -1.18 -17.35
CA ALA A 379 4.67 -2.37 -18.13
C ALA A 379 5.88 -3.16 -18.66
N ASN A 380 7.13 -2.74 -18.33
CA ASN A 380 8.37 -3.40 -18.79
C ASN A 380 9.25 -3.82 -17.63
#